data_c69a1b716a32bf80eff9b6408ab8f2c5
#
_entry.id   c69a1b716a32bf80eff9b6408ab8f2c5
#
_cell.length_a   1.000
_cell.length_b   1.000
_cell.length_c   1.000
_cell.angle_alpha   90.00
_cell.angle_beta   90.00
_cell.angle_gamma   90.00
#
_symmetry.space_group_name_H-M   'P 1'
#
loop_
_entity.id
_entity.type
_entity.pdbx_description
1 polymer ?
#
loop_
_entity_poly.entity_id
_entity_poly.type
_entity_poly.pdbx_seq_one_letter_code
_entity_poly.pdbx_strand_id
1 'polypeptide(L)'
;MKRILVSLTAAALALTSAVSLAGCGSNESSSAKDASSSSSAASSKVEESTSSAASITADDVKFTYNGATVELNSEASSAIEALGDYLDVSSELSCHGKGEDMTYTYDGFTVTSYPDSNGVNRVLEIVINTEGKPTNKGIRVGSSVSDVVAAYGNGYKEIGVYYAYDAGGKKSLQFYIENDTVKEIDYYYNV
;
A
#
# COMPACT_ATOMS: atom_id res chain seq x y z
N MET A 1 -38.70 3.24 13.49
CA MET A 1 -38.17 4.50 14.02
C MET A 1 -37.54 4.20 15.40
N LYS A 2 -36.25 4.01 15.46
CA LYS A 2 -35.51 3.88 16.73
C LYS A 2 -34.33 4.87 16.66
N ARG A 3 -34.45 5.95 17.40
CA ARG A 3 -33.39 6.96 17.53
C ARG A 3 -32.37 6.46 18.55
N ILE A 4 -31.13 6.29 18.14
CA ILE A 4 -30.00 6.01 19.04
C ILE A 4 -29.28 7.33 19.28
N LEU A 5 -29.34 7.80 20.53
CA LEU A 5 -28.54 8.93 21.00
C LEU A 5 -27.11 8.43 21.24
N VAL A 6 -26.14 9.03 20.55
CA VAL A 6 -24.72 8.85 20.82
C VAL A 6 -24.25 9.99 21.71
N SER A 7 -23.81 9.63 22.92
CA SER A 7 -23.30 10.53 23.94
C SER A 7 -21.84 10.88 23.64
N LEU A 8 -21.54 12.16 23.46
CA LEU A 8 -20.16 12.70 23.36
C LEU A 8 -19.57 12.77 24.76
N THR A 9 -18.46 12.06 25.01
CA THR A 9 -17.59 12.32 26.17
C THR A 9 -16.26 12.88 25.65
N ALA A 10 -16.04 14.15 25.96
CA ALA A 10 -14.77 14.84 25.78
C ALA A 10 -13.82 14.48 26.94
N ALA A 11 -12.64 13.94 26.64
CA ALA A 11 -11.55 13.80 27.58
C ALA A 11 -10.39 14.67 27.14
N ALA A 12 -10.13 15.73 27.91
CA ALA A 12 -8.96 16.57 27.81
C ALA A 12 -7.78 15.92 28.54
N LEU A 13 -6.64 15.75 27.90
CA LEU A 13 -5.38 15.41 28.58
C LEU A 13 -4.34 16.48 28.31
N ALA A 14 -3.82 17.01 29.44
CA ALA A 14 -2.83 18.07 29.51
C ALA A 14 -1.42 17.55 29.20
N LEU A 15 -0.65 18.39 28.46
CA LEU A 15 0.79 18.22 28.21
C LEU A 15 1.56 18.66 29.46
N THR A 16 2.55 17.87 29.86
CA THR A 16 3.69 18.32 30.64
C THR A 16 4.99 17.99 29.93
N SER A 17 5.68 19.04 29.50
CA SER A 17 7.02 19.03 28.95
C SER A 17 8.06 18.97 30.08
N ALA A 18 9.07 18.08 29.94
CA ALA A 18 10.31 18.16 30.69
C ALA A 18 11.51 18.09 29.74
N VAL A 19 12.22 19.24 29.70
CA VAL A 19 13.52 19.39 29.05
C VAL A 19 14.60 19.01 30.07
N SER A 20 15.59 18.19 29.64
CA SER A 20 16.88 18.12 30.32
C SER A 20 18.02 18.02 29.33
N LEU A 21 18.84 19.05 29.33
CA LEU A 21 20.13 19.19 28.67
C LEU A 21 21.24 18.56 29.53
N ALA A 22 22.36 18.30 28.83
CA ALA A 22 23.74 18.11 29.29
C ALA A 22 24.18 16.62 29.27
N GLY A 23 25.34 16.28 28.71
CA GLY A 23 26.56 16.99 28.60
C GLY A 23 27.58 16.30 27.67
N CYS A 24 28.49 17.10 27.19
CA CYS A 24 29.73 16.80 26.51
C CYS A 24 30.67 15.87 27.28
N GLY A 25 31.41 15.03 26.55
CA GLY A 25 32.59 14.35 27.10
C GLY A 25 33.46 13.80 25.98
N SER A 26 34.41 14.63 25.55
CA SER A 26 35.56 14.24 24.71
C SER A 26 36.49 13.38 25.54
N ASN A 27 37.12 12.36 24.97
CA ASN A 27 38.56 12.19 25.13
C ASN A 27 39.17 11.25 24.09
N GLU A 28 40.35 11.68 23.67
CA GLU A 28 41.22 11.18 22.63
C GLU A 28 42.00 9.94 23.02
N SER A 29 42.50 9.28 21.97
CA SER A 29 43.90 8.84 21.74
C SER A 29 44.34 7.52 22.33
N SER A 30 44.78 6.64 21.55
CA SER A 30 46.06 6.30 20.98
C SER A 30 46.27 4.78 20.81
N SER A 31 46.65 4.50 19.59
CA SER A 31 47.85 3.79 19.11
C SER A 31 48.18 2.36 19.55
N ALA A 32 48.28 1.63 18.49
CA ALA A 32 49.42 0.77 18.07
C ALA A 32 49.30 -0.74 18.19
N LYS A 33 49.37 -1.35 16.98
CA LYS A 33 50.29 -2.45 16.55
C LYS A 33 50.12 -3.85 17.17
N ASP A 34 49.97 -4.81 16.43
CA ASP A 34 50.69 -5.60 15.47
C ASP A 34 50.24 -7.08 15.43
N ALA A 35 50.35 -7.59 14.27
CA ALA A 35 50.77 -8.91 13.86
C ALA A 35 49.78 -10.10 13.80
N SER A 36 49.47 -10.39 12.56
CA SER A 36 49.79 -11.65 11.83
C SER A 36 49.13 -12.95 12.29
N SER A 37 48.36 -13.58 11.50
CA SER A 37 48.66 -14.58 10.50
C SER A 37 47.46 -15.53 10.23
N SER A 38 47.41 -15.84 8.96
CA SER A 38 47.05 -17.10 8.29
C SER A 38 45.58 -17.50 8.20
N SER A 39 45.09 -17.27 6.99
CA SER A 39 44.66 -18.28 6.02
C SER A 39 43.61 -19.30 6.47
N SER A 40 42.42 -19.19 5.93
CA SER A 40 41.89 -20.28 5.11
C SER A 40 40.79 -19.70 4.15
N ALA A 41 41.11 -19.81 2.88
CA ALA A 41 40.17 -19.58 1.78
C ALA A 41 39.09 -20.64 1.84
N ALA A 42 37.86 -20.22 2.16
CA ALA A 42 36.67 -20.95 1.78
C ALA A 42 36.06 -20.19 0.62
N SER A 43 36.36 -20.64 -0.57
CA SER A 43 35.67 -20.29 -1.80
C SER A 43 34.20 -20.79 -1.68
N SER A 44 33.34 -19.99 -1.15
CA SER A 44 31.90 -20.18 -1.34
C SER A 44 31.56 -19.62 -2.71
N LYS A 45 31.42 -20.54 -3.65
CA LYS A 45 30.77 -20.38 -4.93
C LYS A 45 29.47 -19.61 -4.72
N VAL A 46 29.47 -18.36 -5.09
CA VAL A 46 28.23 -17.60 -5.29
C VAL A 46 27.55 -18.30 -6.46
N GLU A 47 26.56 -19.12 -6.14
CA GLU A 47 25.60 -19.53 -7.14
C GLU A 47 24.84 -18.25 -7.50
N GLU A 48 25.16 -17.72 -8.65
CA GLU A 48 24.39 -16.71 -9.37
C GLU A 48 23.04 -17.34 -9.65
N SER A 49 22.15 -17.25 -8.65
CA SER A 49 20.74 -17.46 -8.82
C SER A 49 20.30 -16.40 -9.83
N THR A 50 20.08 -16.77 -11.07
CA THR A 50 19.36 -15.98 -12.05
C THR A 50 17.93 -15.85 -11.53
N SER A 51 17.75 -14.93 -10.61
CA SER A 51 16.47 -14.37 -10.23
C SER A 51 15.91 -13.75 -11.52
N SER A 52 14.97 -14.44 -12.16
CA SER A 52 14.04 -13.79 -13.09
C SER A 52 13.55 -12.53 -12.38
N ALA A 53 13.92 -11.35 -12.90
CA ALA A 53 13.61 -10.09 -12.23
C ALA A 53 12.11 -10.06 -11.98
N ALA A 54 11.73 -10.01 -10.70
CA ALA A 54 10.33 -9.93 -10.30
C ALA A 54 9.74 -8.68 -10.98
N SER A 55 8.65 -8.83 -11.67
CA SER A 55 7.99 -7.74 -12.40
C SER A 55 6.49 -7.81 -12.19
N ILE A 56 5.83 -6.66 -12.24
CA ILE A 56 4.38 -6.58 -12.19
C ILE A 56 3.76 -7.09 -13.50
N THR A 57 2.60 -7.70 -13.39
CA THR A 57 1.79 -8.21 -14.51
C THR A 57 0.35 -7.69 -14.42
N ALA A 58 -0.44 -7.87 -15.48
CA ALA A 58 -1.85 -7.50 -15.47
C ALA A 58 -2.68 -8.26 -14.41
N ASP A 59 -2.24 -9.44 -13.99
CA ASP A 59 -2.92 -10.20 -12.93
C ASP A 59 -2.62 -9.63 -11.53
N ASP A 60 -1.50 -8.95 -11.36
CA ASP A 60 -1.14 -8.33 -10.08
C ASP A 60 -2.00 -7.11 -9.73
N VAL A 61 -2.73 -6.55 -10.71
CA VAL A 61 -3.67 -5.43 -10.52
C VAL A 61 -5.14 -5.88 -10.50
N LYS A 62 -5.39 -7.16 -10.22
CA LYS A 62 -6.71 -7.71 -9.93
C LYS A 62 -6.86 -7.87 -8.43
N PHE A 63 -7.92 -7.32 -7.88
CA PHE A 63 -8.25 -7.47 -6.46
C PHE A 63 -9.17 -8.68 -6.26
N THR A 64 -8.84 -9.55 -5.32
CA THR A 64 -9.65 -10.72 -5.00
C THR A 64 -10.11 -10.66 -3.55
N TYR A 65 -11.41 -10.78 -3.32
CA TYR A 65 -12.01 -10.80 -2.00
C TYR A 65 -13.16 -11.82 -1.95
N ASN A 66 -13.15 -12.72 -0.96
CA ASN A 66 -14.17 -13.79 -0.76
C ASN A 66 -14.50 -14.59 -2.03
N GLY A 67 -13.52 -14.81 -2.92
CA GLY A 67 -13.69 -15.53 -4.17
C GLY A 67 -14.19 -14.68 -5.35
N ALA A 68 -14.59 -13.43 -5.12
CA ALA A 68 -14.86 -12.46 -6.16
C ALA A 68 -13.55 -11.83 -6.64
N THR A 69 -13.43 -11.59 -7.95
CA THR A 69 -12.30 -10.85 -8.54
C THR A 69 -12.82 -9.57 -9.17
N VAL A 70 -12.24 -8.45 -8.77
CA VAL A 70 -12.54 -7.12 -9.30
C VAL A 70 -11.37 -6.63 -10.13
N GLU A 71 -11.66 -6.14 -11.32
CA GLU A 71 -10.69 -5.53 -12.23
C GLU A 71 -10.89 -4.02 -12.30
N LEU A 72 -9.79 -3.28 -12.30
CA LEU A 72 -9.81 -1.84 -12.57
C LEU A 72 -10.42 -1.54 -13.94
N ASN A 73 -11.22 -0.47 -14.01
CA ASN A 73 -11.98 -0.04 -15.19
C ASN A 73 -13.08 -1.03 -15.65
N SER A 74 -13.41 -2.06 -14.86
CA SER A 74 -14.61 -2.86 -15.09
C SER A 74 -15.87 -2.09 -14.70
N GLU A 75 -17.05 -2.57 -15.08
CA GLU A 75 -18.31 -1.97 -14.65
C GLU A 75 -18.49 -2.11 -13.13
N ALA A 76 -18.69 -0.97 -12.46
CA ALA A 76 -18.71 -0.92 -10.99
C ALA A 76 -19.92 -1.68 -10.42
N SER A 77 -21.09 -1.63 -11.03
CA SER A 77 -22.28 -2.34 -10.55
C SER A 77 -22.04 -3.84 -10.40
N SER A 78 -21.42 -4.47 -11.40
CA SER A 78 -21.08 -5.90 -11.37
C SER A 78 -20.00 -6.21 -10.34
N ALA A 79 -19.02 -5.32 -10.17
CA ALA A 79 -17.96 -5.48 -9.17
C ALA A 79 -18.52 -5.41 -7.74
N ILE A 80 -19.38 -4.41 -7.46
CA ILE A 80 -20.01 -4.23 -6.14
C ILE A 80 -20.95 -5.40 -5.82
N GLU A 81 -21.75 -5.87 -6.79
CA GLU A 81 -22.60 -7.05 -6.61
C GLU A 81 -21.79 -8.30 -6.26
N ALA A 82 -20.65 -8.51 -6.94
CA ALA A 82 -19.79 -9.65 -6.69
C ALA A 82 -19.08 -9.60 -5.33
N LEU A 83 -18.75 -8.40 -4.83
CA LEU A 83 -18.15 -8.18 -3.52
C LEU A 83 -19.14 -8.36 -2.36
N GLY A 84 -20.45 -8.21 -2.62
CA GLY A 84 -21.51 -8.34 -1.63
C GLY A 84 -21.73 -7.06 -0.80
N ASP A 85 -22.24 -7.23 0.43
CA ASP A 85 -22.69 -6.12 1.27
C ASP A 85 -21.51 -5.19 1.67
N TYR A 86 -21.70 -3.89 1.51
CA TYR A 86 -20.79 -2.84 1.98
C TYR A 86 -21.32 -2.20 3.27
N LEU A 87 -20.43 -1.59 4.03
CA LEU A 87 -20.74 -0.95 5.32
C LEU A 87 -21.33 0.44 5.14
N ASP A 88 -20.83 1.18 4.13
CA ASP A 88 -21.22 2.57 3.85
C ASP A 88 -20.98 2.89 2.37
N VAL A 89 -21.68 3.91 1.88
CA VAL A 89 -21.46 4.47 0.55
C VAL A 89 -21.57 6.00 0.60
N SER A 90 -20.63 6.66 -0.05
CA SER A 90 -20.62 8.12 -0.23
C SER A 90 -20.46 8.48 -1.69
N SER A 91 -20.80 9.71 -2.05
CA SER A 91 -20.60 10.23 -3.39
C SER A 91 -20.07 11.65 -3.38
N GLU A 92 -19.33 12.00 -4.43
CA GLU A 92 -18.85 13.34 -4.70
C GLU A 92 -18.91 13.65 -6.20
N LEU A 93 -18.91 14.93 -6.58
CA LEU A 93 -18.90 15.31 -7.99
C LEU A 93 -17.62 14.83 -8.67
N SER A 94 -17.78 14.10 -9.77
CA SER A 94 -16.66 13.54 -10.50
C SER A 94 -15.86 14.59 -11.25
N CYS A 95 -14.53 14.46 -11.17
CA CYS A 95 -13.58 15.17 -12.02
C CYS A 95 -13.36 14.48 -13.38
N HIS A 96 -13.81 13.22 -13.53
CA HIS A 96 -13.50 12.36 -14.67
C HIS A 96 -14.60 12.32 -15.72
N GLY A 97 -15.84 12.71 -15.36
CA GLY A 97 -17.00 12.67 -16.25
C GLY A 97 -18.18 13.44 -15.71
N LYS A 98 -19.34 13.32 -16.39
CA LYS A 98 -20.60 13.88 -15.91
C LYS A 98 -21.24 12.89 -14.95
N GLY A 99 -21.33 13.25 -13.68
CA GLY A 99 -21.92 12.43 -12.63
C GLY A 99 -21.16 12.51 -11.33
N GLU A 100 -21.24 11.47 -10.54
CA GLU A 100 -20.64 11.38 -9.22
C GLU A 100 -19.67 10.19 -9.16
N ASP A 101 -18.55 10.39 -8.50
CA ASP A 101 -17.68 9.30 -8.04
C ASP A 101 -18.34 8.69 -6.80
N MET A 102 -18.44 7.36 -6.78
CA MET A 102 -19.05 6.62 -5.67
C MET A 102 -17.97 5.86 -4.93
N THR A 103 -17.91 6.03 -3.61
CA THR A 103 -16.98 5.27 -2.75
C THR A 103 -17.76 4.32 -1.85
N TYR A 104 -17.54 3.02 -2.03
CA TYR A 104 -18.11 1.94 -1.25
C TYR A 104 -17.11 1.47 -0.19
N THR A 105 -17.51 1.52 1.06
CA THR A 105 -16.66 1.13 2.20
C THR A 105 -17.00 -0.29 2.64
N TYR A 106 -15.99 -1.14 2.66
CA TYR A 106 -16.04 -2.50 3.18
C TYR A 106 -15.19 -2.63 4.45
N ASP A 107 -15.22 -3.80 5.06
CA ASP A 107 -14.32 -4.10 6.19
C ASP A 107 -12.87 -4.18 5.71
N GLY A 108 -12.12 -3.10 5.94
CA GLY A 108 -10.69 -2.97 5.68
C GLY A 108 -10.29 -2.63 4.25
N PHE A 109 -11.22 -2.22 3.40
CA PHE A 109 -10.90 -1.65 2.08
C PHE A 109 -12.05 -0.78 1.56
N THR A 110 -11.76 0.04 0.57
CA THR A 110 -12.77 0.81 -0.16
C THR A 110 -12.67 0.53 -1.65
N VAL A 111 -13.79 0.72 -2.36
CA VAL A 111 -13.86 0.68 -3.82
C VAL A 111 -14.45 2.00 -4.29
N THR A 112 -13.70 2.74 -5.08
CA THR A 112 -14.16 3.97 -5.70
C THR A 112 -14.46 3.74 -7.18
N SER A 113 -15.58 4.27 -7.65
CA SER A 113 -15.96 4.25 -9.06
C SER A 113 -16.11 5.65 -9.62
N TYR A 114 -15.88 5.81 -10.92
CA TYR A 114 -16.05 7.06 -11.66
C TYR A 114 -16.98 6.87 -12.86
N PRO A 115 -17.74 7.89 -13.29
CA PRO A 115 -18.54 7.83 -14.51
C PRO A 115 -17.65 7.99 -15.74
N ASP A 116 -17.69 7.03 -16.67
CA ASP A 116 -17.02 7.14 -17.96
C ASP A 116 -17.74 8.14 -18.89
N SER A 117 -17.24 8.35 -20.09
CA SER A 117 -17.81 9.29 -21.08
C SER A 117 -19.25 8.95 -21.50
N ASN A 118 -19.72 7.74 -21.26
CA ASN A 118 -21.08 7.26 -21.53
C ASN A 118 -21.97 7.32 -20.29
N GLY A 119 -21.43 7.76 -19.13
CA GLY A 119 -22.12 7.80 -17.85
C GLY A 119 -22.21 6.43 -17.16
N VAL A 120 -21.42 5.44 -17.59
CA VAL A 120 -21.32 4.14 -16.92
C VAL A 120 -20.26 4.24 -15.84
N ASN A 121 -20.61 3.92 -14.59
CA ASN A 121 -19.66 3.88 -13.49
C ASN A 121 -18.67 2.70 -13.65
N ARG A 122 -17.39 3.04 -13.64
CA ARG A 122 -16.23 2.12 -13.74
C ARG A 122 -15.43 2.10 -12.47
N VAL A 123 -14.87 0.96 -12.13
CA VAL A 123 -13.96 0.84 -10.97
C VAL A 123 -12.71 1.69 -11.23
N LEU A 124 -12.51 2.71 -10.41
CA LEU A 124 -11.36 3.62 -10.46
C LEU A 124 -10.22 3.12 -9.59
N GLU A 125 -10.54 2.80 -8.34
CA GLU A 125 -9.56 2.60 -7.29
C GLU A 125 -10.06 1.59 -6.26
N ILE A 126 -9.12 0.82 -5.70
CA ILE A 126 -9.38 -0.06 -4.56
C ILE A 126 -8.26 0.15 -3.56
N VAL A 127 -8.61 0.70 -2.38
CA VAL A 127 -7.65 1.02 -1.32
C VAL A 127 -7.79 0.04 -0.17
N ILE A 128 -6.70 -0.62 0.19
CA ILE A 128 -6.60 -1.52 1.35
C ILE A 128 -5.79 -0.82 2.44
N ASN A 129 -6.38 -0.66 3.61
CA ASN A 129 -5.78 0.00 4.76
C ASN A 129 -5.68 -0.89 6.01
N THR A 130 -5.89 -2.19 5.87
CA THR A 130 -5.79 -3.17 6.96
C THR A 130 -4.87 -4.34 6.62
N GLU A 131 -4.31 -4.99 7.63
CA GLU A 131 -3.33 -6.08 7.47
C GLU A 131 -3.90 -7.36 6.84
N GLY A 132 -5.19 -7.60 6.94
CA GLY A 132 -5.82 -8.89 6.63
C GLY A 132 -5.99 -9.22 5.15
N LYS A 133 -5.65 -8.29 4.23
CA LYS A 133 -5.93 -8.43 2.80
C LYS A 133 -4.65 -8.32 1.97
N PRO A 134 -3.99 -9.46 1.67
CA PRO A 134 -2.76 -9.44 0.87
C PRO A 134 -3.04 -9.24 -0.61
N THR A 135 -2.06 -8.71 -1.33
CA THR A 135 -2.01 -8.76 -2.80
C THR A 135 -1.82 -10.20 -3.29
N ASN A 136 -1.94 -10.43 -4.59
CA ASN A 136 -1.70 -11.75 -5.21
C ASN A 136 -0.30 -12.32 -4.94
N LYS A 137 0.69 -11.46 -4.66
CA LYS A 137 2.06 -11.84 -4.28
C LYS A 137 2.31 -11.81 -2.77
N GLY A 138 1.24 -11.70 -1.96
CA GLY A 138 1.31 -11.82 -0.51
C GLY A 138 1.71 -10.57 0.25
N ILE A 139 1.92 -9.43 -0.42
CA ILE A 139 2.18 -8.14 0.23
C ILE A 139 0.91 -7.63 0.90
N ARG A 140 1.04 -7.18 2.14
CA ARG A 140 -0.06 -6.65 2.96
C ARG A 140 0.36 -5.35 3.65
N VAL A 141 -0.60 -4.64 4.20
CA VAL A 141 -0.31 -3.57 5.17
C VAL A 141 0.52 -4.15 6.31
N GLY A 142 1.63 -3.49 6.65
CA GLY A 142 2.64 -3.99 7.60
C GLY A 142 3.83 -4.71 6.96
N SER A 143 3.79 -5.08 5.68
CA SER A 143 4.95 -5.63 4.97
C SER A 143 6.08 -4.60 4.87
N SER A 144 7.33 -5.05 4.85
CA SER A 144 8.49 -4.18 4.62
C SER A 144 8.64 -3.79 3.15
N VAL A 145 9.34 -2.68 2.88
CA VAL A 145 9.73 -2.30 1.51
C VAL A 145 10.55 -3.40 0.84
N SER A 146 11.42 -4.09 1.60
CA SER A 146 12.20 -5.20 1.05
C SER A 146 11.32 -6.36 0.57
N ASP A 147 10.20 -6.65 1.24
CA ASP A 147 9.23 -7.65 0.78
C ASP A 147 8.54 -7.21 -0.51
N VAL A 148 8.15 -5.92 -0.60
CA VAL A 148 7.55 -5.34 -1.81
C VAL A 148 8.50 -5.48 -3.00
N VAL A 149 9.77 -5.09 -2.81
CA VAL A 149 10.80 -5.19 -3.86
C VAL A 149 11.09 -6.65 -4.23
N ALA A 150 11.12 -7.56 -3.28
CA ALA A 150 11.27 -8.98 -3.56
C ALA A 150 10.11 -9.54 -4.39
N ALA A 151 8.87 -9.07 -4.14
CA ALA A 151 7.67 -9.53 -4.83
C ALA A 151 7.48 -8.90 -6.23
N TYR A 152 7.77 -7.61 -6.37
CA TYR A 152 7.44 -6.83 -7.58
C TYR A 152 8.66 -6.26 -8.31
N GLY A 153 9.87 -6.42 -7.75
CA GLY A 153 11.12 -5.91 -8.33
C GLY A 153 11.37 -4.43 -8.04
N ASN A 154 12.43 -3.90 -8.66
CA ASN A 154 12.84 -2.50 -8.52
C ASN A 154 12.24 -1.57 -9.61
N GLY A 155 11.23 -2.05 -10.35
CA GLY A 155 10.63 -1.31 -11.47
C GLY A 155 9.60 -0.26 -11.07
N TYR A 156 9.50 0.09 -9.80
CA TYR A 156 8.56 1.11 -9.33
C TYR A 156 9.04 2.54 -9.65
N LYS A 157 8.08 3.45 -9.66
CA LYS A 157 8.32 4.90 -9.64
C LYS A 157 7.94 5.42 -8.27
N GLU A 158 8.77 6.28 -7.70
CA GLU A 158 8.42 7.01 -6.49
C GLU A 158 7.55 8.21 -6.87
N ILE A 159 6.32 8.23 -6.37
CA ILE A 159 5.35 9.32 -6.54
C ILE A 159 4.99 9.83 -5.13
N GLY A 160 5.71 10.85 -4.67
CA GLY A 160 5.59 11.32 -3.29
C GLY A 160 6.01 10.22 -2.31
N VAL A 161 5.05 9.71 -1.56
CA VAL A 161 5.25 8.63 -0.57
C VAL A 161 4.86 7.24 -1.10
N TYR A 162 4.44 7.14 -2.36
CA TYR A 162 4.03 5.90 -2.98
C TYR A 162 5.13 5.27 -3.83
N TYR A 163 5.26 3.95 -3.74
CA TYR A 163 5.97 3.12 -4.69
C TYR A 163 4.96 2.58 -5.72
N ALA A 164 4.94 3.17 -6.91
CA ALA A 164 3.96 2.89 -7.95
C ALA A 164 4.53 1.96 -9.02
N TYR A 165 3.91 0.81 -9.21
CA TYR A 165 4.21 -0.18 -10.23
C TYR A 165 3.21 -0.08 -11.38
N ASP A 166 3.67 0.21 -12.59
CA ASP A 166 2.85 0.29 -13.79
C ASP A 166 2.66 -1.10 -14.39
N ALA A 167 1.42 -1.60 -14.38
CA ALA A 167 1.04 -2.89 -14.97
C ALA A 167 0.61 -2.78 -16.44
N GLY A 168 0.69 -1.58 -17.01
CA GLY A 168 0.19 -1.28 -18.36
C GLY A 168 -1.32 -1.06 -18.41
N GLY A 169 -1.81 -0.58 -19.56
CA GLY A 169 -3.25 -0.33 -19.75
C GLY A 169 -3.86 0.70 -18.80
N LYS A 170 -3.05 1.68 -18.35
CA LYS A 170 -3.43 2.69 -17.36
C LYS A 170 -3.69 2.13 -15.95
N LYS A 171 -3.24 0.91 -15.64
CA LYS A 171 -3.44 0.28 -14.35
C LYS A 171 -2.13 0.24 -13.58
N SER A 172 -2.18 0.54 -12.30
CA SER A 172 -1.04 0.48 -11.39
C SER A 172 -1.39 -0.16 -10.07
N LEU A 173 -0.37 -0.72 -9.42
CA LEU A 173 -0.40 -1.13 -8.03
C LEU A 173 0.55 -0.21 -7.26
N GLN A 174 0.05 0.45 -6.24
CA GLN A 174 0.79 1.44 -5.49
C GLN A 174 0.85 1.05 -4.01
N PHE A 175 1.97 1.32 -3.38
CA PHE A 175 2.18 1.07 -1.96
C PHE A 175 2.53 2.39 -1.28
N TYR A 176 1.69 2.84 -0.36
CA TYR A 176 2.02 3.94 0.52
C TYR A 176 3.04 3.47 1.56
N ILE A 177 4.21 4.09 1.56
CA ILE A 177 5.33 3.71 2.42
C ILE A 177 5.54 4.77 3.50
N GLU A 178 5.58 4.32 4.75
CA GLU A 178 5.95 5.13 5.89
C GLU A 178 6.84 4.31 6.84
N ASN A 179 7.99 4.87 7.21
CA ASN A 179 8.97 4.20 8.08
C ASN A 179 9.33 2.79 7.59
N ASP A 180 9.65 2.67 6.29
CA ASP A 180 10.06 1.42 5.63
C ASP A 180 8.98 0.31 5.66
N THR A 181 7.73 0.70 5.85
CA THR A 181 6.59 -0.21 6.02
C THR A 181 5.42 0.23 5.14
N VAL A 182 4.74 -0.73 4.51
CA VAL A 182 3.49 -0.53 3.77
C VAL A 182 2.39 -0.15 4.74
N LYS A 183 1.75 1.00 4.53
CA LYS A 183 0.60 1.49 5.29
C LYS A 183 -0.71 1.36 4.54
N GLU A 184 -0.63 1.35 3.21
CA GLU A 184 -1.78 1.24 2.34
C GLU A 184 -1.37 0.58 1.02
N ILE A 185 -2.30 -0.13 0.41
CA ILE A 185 -2.15 -0.73 -0.91
C ILE A 185 -3.27 -0.19 -1.77
N ASP A 186 -2.90 0.37 -2.91
CA ASP A 186 -3.82 1.01 -3.81
C ASP A 186 -3.72 0.40 -5.22
N TYR A 187 -4.84 -0.12 -5.70
CA TYR A 187 -5.06 -0.54 -7.08
C TYR A 187 -5.70 0.63 -7.82
N TYR A 188 -4.99 1.26 -8.74
CA TYR A 188 -5.42 2.52 -9.33
C TYR A 188 -5.50 2.47 -10.86
N TYR A 189 -6.57 3.05 -11.40
CA TYR A 189 -6.77 3.28 -12.82
C TYR A 189 -6.59 4.75 -13.18
N ASN A 190 -5.63 5.05 -14.05
CA ASN A 190 -5.38 6.43 -14.51
C ASN A 190 -6.32 6.78 -15.67
N VAL A 191 -7.38 7.51 -15.40
CA VAL A 191 -8.43 7.90 -16.37
C VAL A 191 -7.91 8.77 -17.51
#